data_406358358e4b5a6d693894b90bb76c7f
#
_entry.id   406358358e4b5a6d693894b90bb76c7f
#
_cell.length_a   1.000
_cell.length_b   1.000
_cell.length_c   1.000
_cell.angle_alpha   90.00
_cell.angle_beta   90.00
_cell.angle_gamma   90.00
#
_symmetry.space_group_name_H-M   'P 1'
#
loop_
_entity.id
_entity.type
_entity.pdbx_description
1 polymer ?
#
loop_
_entity_poly.entity_id
_entity_poly.type
_entity_poly.pdbx_seq_one_letter_code
_entity_poly.pdbx_strand_id
1 'polypeptide(L)'
;MKKASSIASPFTELGLSAELAQVLAELGYEEPTPIQSRSIPPLLAGRDLLGQAATGTGKTAAFALPLLQRVLAHKVKPAQPAALVLTPTRELAIQVAEALHRYGQALGAGVLPIYGGAEFGRQAQALKRGVHVVVATPGRALDHLRRGSLQLDAVQTVVLDEADEMLDMGFAEDIELILAAAPATRQTALFSATLPPRIVAIANKHLCDPVRVLIAREKPAAGAAPRVRQTAYVVQ
;
A
#
# COMPACT_ATOMS: atom_id res chain seq x y z
N MET A 1 -9.06 -29.19 22.27
CA MET A 1 -9.05 -28.88 20.84
C MET A 1 -10.40 -28.20 20.50
N LYS A 2 -10.41 -26.86 20.42
CA LYS A 2 -11.61 -26.12 19.96
C LYS A 2 -11.64 -26.24 18.42
N LYS A 3 -12.70 -26.84 17.89
CA LYS A 3 -13.01 -26.83 16.46
C LYS A 3 -13.08 -25.38 16.00
N ALA A 4 -12.20 -24.99 15.08
CA ALA A 4 -12.35 -23.76 14.32
C ALA A 4 -13.64 -23.91 13.49
N SER A 5 -14.72 -23.28 13.92
CA SER A 5 -15.88 -23.07 13.07
C SER A 5 -15.39 -22.13 11.95
N SER A 6 -15.50 -22.54 10.71
CA SER A 6 -15.23 -21.70 9.56
C SER A 6 -16.24 -20.54 9.56
N ILE A 7 -15.86 -19.42 10.16
CA ILE A 7 -16.66 -18.20 10.06
C ILE A 7 -16.51 -17.76 8.60
N ALA A 8 -17.57 -17.92 7.83
CA ALA A 8 -17.65 -17.31 6.51
C ALA A 8 -17.61 -15.79 6.73
N SER A 9 -16.45 -15.19 6.55
CA SER A 9 -16.26 -13.73 6.59
C SER A 9 -16.40 -13.18 5.17
N PRO A 10 -17.04 -12.03 4.98
CA PRO A 10 -17.06 -11.36 3.67
C PRO A 10 -15.67 -11.20 3.04
N PHE A 11 -14.62 -11.14 3.85
CA PHE A 11 -13.24 -11.07 3.39
C PHE A 11 -12.70 -12.41 2.87
N THR A 12 -13.17 -13.56 3.38
CA THR A 12 -12.80 -14.86 2.82
C THR A 12 -13.44 -15.09 1.44
N GLU A 13 -14.61 -14.51 1.19
CA GLU A 13 -15.23 -14.52 -0.14
C GLU A 13 -14.41 -13.74 -1.19
N LEU A 14 -13.61 -12.77 -0.76
CA LEU A 14 -12.66 -12.05 -1.62
C LEU A 14 -11.36 -12.84 -1.88
N GLY A 15 -11.18 -14.02 -1.27
CA GLY A 15 -10.01 -14.89 -1.41
C GLY A 15 -8.94 -14.67 -0.34
N LEU A 16 -9.20 -13.90 0.72
CA LEU A 16 -8.27 -13.80 1.85
C LEU A 16 -8.30 -15.10 2.67
N SER A 17 -7.13 -15.44 3.22
CA SER A 17 -6.99 -16.60 4.09
C SER A 17 -7.80 -16.46 5.37
N ALA A 18 -8.17 -17.61 5.97
CA ALA A 18 -8.92 -17.62 7.23
C ALA A 18 -8.17 -16.90 8.37
N GLU A 19 -6.83 -16.98 8.38
CA GLU A 19 -6.00 -16.32 9.36
C GLU A 19 -6.07 -14.79 9.25
N LEU A 20 -6.00 -14.26 8.02
CA LEU A 20 -6.16 -12.81 7.79
C LEU A 20 -7.58 -12.35 8.09
N ALA A 21 -8.59 -13.13 7.70
CA ALA A 21 -9.97 -12.81 7.99
C ALA A 21 -10.26 -12.78 9.51
N GLN A 22 -9.64 -13.67 10.28
CA GLN A 22 -9.73 -13.67 11.73
C GLN A 22 -9.09 -12.40 12.33
N VAL A 23 -7.89 -12.01 11.87
CA VAL A 23 -7.23 -10.76 12.31
C VAL A 23 -8.13 -9.56 12.01
N LEU A 24 -8.79 -9.51 10.85
CA LEU A 24 -9.70 -8.42 10.49
C LEU A 24 -10.92 -8.36 11.41
N ALA A 25 -11.51 -9.51 11.75
CA ALA A 25 -12.63 -9.58 12.68
C ALA A 25 -12.23 -9.09 14.10
N GLU A 26 -11.04 -9.46 14.58
CA GLU A 26 -10.49 -8.98 15.85
C GLU A 26 -10.23 -7.46 15.84
N LEU A 27 -9.92 -6.89 14.68
CA LEU A 27 -9.73 -5.44 14.48
C LEU A 27 -11.04 -4.69 14.22
N GLY A 28 -12.20 -5.38 14.21
CA GLY A 28 -13.52 -4.78 14.03
C GLY A 28 -13.89 -4.50 12.57
N TYR A 29 -13.28 -5.18 11.61
CA TYR A 29 -13.69 -5.11 10.21
C TYR A 29 -14.88 -6.05 9.99
N GLU A 30 -16.05 -5.49 9.71
CA GLU A 30 -17.30 -6.25 9.48
C GLU A 30 -17.47 -6.57 7.99
N GLU A 31 -17.39 -5.55 7.13
CA GLU A 31 -17.59 -5.68 5.68
C GLU A 31 -16.49 -4.95 4.88
N PRO A 32 -16.11 -5.48 3.71
CA PRO A 32 -15.17 -4.82 2.85
C PRO A 32 -15.79 -3.58 2.19
N THR A 33 -15.04 -2.49 2.17
CA THR A 33 -15.42 -1.27 1.45
C THR A 33 -15.40 -1.51 -0.07
N PRO A 34 -16.05 -0.64 -0.88
CA PRO A 34 -16.07 -0.79 -2.34
C PRO A 34 -14.68 -0.88 -2.99
N ILE A 35 -13.67 -0.13 -2.48
CA ILE A 35 -12.30 -0.23 -2.99
C ILE A 35 -11.67 -1.57 -2.62
N GLN A 36 -11.92 -2.08 -1.43
CA GLN A 36 -11.41 -3.38 -0.98
C GLN A 36 -12.03 -4.52 -1.79
N SER A 37 -13.36 -4.54 -1.93
CA SER A 37 -14.06 -5.58 -2.69
C SER A 37 -13.61 -5.70 -4.14
N ARG A 38 -13.26 -4.57 -4.76
CA ARG A 38 -12.83 -4.53 -6.17
C ARG A 38 -11.32 -4.71 -6.36
N SER A 39 -10.50 -4.40 -5.35
CA SER A 39 -9.04 -4.44 -5.48
C SER A 39 -8.43 -5.73 -4.94
N ILE A 40 -8.97 -6.31 -3.86
CA ILE A 40 -8.39 -7.50 -3.23
C ILE A 40 -8.31 -8.69 -4.20
N PRO A 41 -9.41 -9.11 -4.89
CA PRO A 41 -9.35 -10.29 -5.75
C PRO A 41 -8.31 -10.18 -6.89
N PRO A 42 -8.26 -9.09 -7.69
CA PRO A 42 -7.25 -8.99 -8.74
C PRO A 42 -5.82 -8.90 -8.21
N LEU A 43 -5.60 -8.26 -7.05
CA LEU A 43 -4.28 -8.22 -6.43
C LEU A 43 -3.83 -9.60 -5.93
N LEU A 44 -4.74 -10.41 -5.37
CA LEU A 44 -4.45 -11.82 -5.01
C LEU A 44 -4.13 -12.66 -6.26
N ALA A 45 -4.81 -12.40 -7.37
CA ALA A 45 -4.53 -13.06 -8.64
C ALA A 45 -3.22 -12.60 -9.32
N GLY A 46 -2.46 -11.69 -8.71
CA GLY A 46 -1.19 -11.19 -9.25
C GLY A 46 -1.33 -10.17 -10.36
N ARG A 47 -2.53 -9.64 -10.61
CA ARG A 47 -2.77 -8.62 -11.64
C ARG A 47 -2.30 -7.25 -11.16
N ASP A 48 -1.79 -6.44 -12.07
CA ASP A 48 -1.54 -5.03 -11.80
C ASP A 48 -2.86 -4.28 -11.60
N LEU A 49 -2.81 -3.18 -10.83
CA LEU A 49 -4.02 -2.44 -10.48
C LEU A 49 -3.79 -0.93 -10.53
N LEU A 50 -4.72 -0.23 -11.16
CA LEU A 50 -4.86 1.22 -11.10
C LEU A 50 -6.13 1.57 -10.31
N GLY A 51 -5.95 1.98 -9.06
CA GLY A 51 -7.03 2.31 -8.13
C GLY A 51 -7.23 3.82 -7.96
N GLN A 52 -8.42 4.33 -8.26
CA GLN A 52 -8.81 5.69 -7.93
C GLN A 52 -9.84 5.69 -6.82
N ALA A 53 -9.47 6.24 -5.66
CA ALA A 53 -10.36 6.39 -4.52
C ALA A 53 -9.88 7.52 -3.59
N ALA A 54 -10.81 8.24 -2.99
CA ALA A 54 -10.51 9.30 -2.02
C ALA A 54 -9.78 8.75 -0.78
N THR A 55 -9.11 9.63 -0.03
CA THR A 55 -8.54 9.29 1.29
C THR A 55 -9.66 8.87 2.24
N GLY A 56 -9.39 7.91 3.12
CA GLY A 56 -10.38 7.38 4.09
C GLY A 56 -11.34 6.32 3.53
N THR A 57 -11.23 5.90 2.26
CA THR A 57 -12.09 4.85 1.66
C THR A 57 -11.63 3.43 1.97
N GLY A 58 -10.50 3.24 2.68
CA GLY A 58 -9.95 1.92 2.99
C GLY A 58 -8.89 1.41 2.01
N LYS A 59 -8.24 2.29 1.22
CA LYS A 59 -7.16 1.93 0.27
C LYS A 59 -6.06 1.12 0.91
N THR A 60 -5.62 1.50 2.11
CA THR A 60 -4.52 0.81 2.80
C THR A 60 -4.81 -0.67 2.99
N ALA A 61 -5.98 -1.04 3.50
CA ALA A 61 -6.37 -2.44 3.62
C ALA A 61 -6.55 -3.12 2.25
N ALA A 62 -7.04 -2.38 1.23
CA ALA A 62 -7.25 -2.91 -0.11
C ALA A 62 -5.96 -3.45 -0.76
N PHE A 63 -4.78 -2.84 -0.49
CA PHE A 63 -3.51 -3.37 -0.98
C PHE A 63 -2.71 -4.15 0.08
N ALA A 64 -2.79 -3.76 1.35
CA ALA A 64 -1.98 -4.38 2.40
C ALA A 64 -2.34 -5.85 2.63
N LEU A 65 -3.62 -6.20 2.60
CA LEU A 65 -4.09 -7.56 2.86
C LEU A 65 -3.63 -8.56 1.78
N PRO A 66 -3.87 -8.32 0.48
CA PRO A 66 -3.36 -9.23 -0.56
C PRO A 66 -1.83 -9.24 -0.64
N LEU A 67 -1.17 -8.10 -0.42
CA LEU A 67 0.29 -8.01 -0.34
C LEU A 67 0.83 -8.93 0.76
N LEU A 68 0.31 -8.84 1.99
CA LEU A 68 0.73 -9.68 3.10
C LEU A 68 0.50 -11.16 2.83
N GLN A 69 -0.67 -11.54 2.31
CA GLN A 69 -0.96 -12.93 1.98
C GLN A 69 0.05 -13.50 0.99
N ARG A 70 0.41 -12.76 -0.05
CA ARG A 70 1.38 -13.20 -1.05
C ARG A 70 2.79 -13.31 -0.48
N VAL A 71 3.24 -12.28 0.23
CA VAL A 71 4.60 -12.21 0.79
C VAL A 71 4.83 -13.27 1.86
N LEU A 72 3.81 -13.58 2.66
CA LEU A 72 3.89 -14.56 3.75
C LEU A 72 3.64 -16.01 3.32
N ALA A 73 3.19 -16.24 2.07
CA ALA A 73 3.03 -17.59 1.54
C ALA A 73 4.33 -18.43 1.62
N HIS A 74 5.47 -17.77 1.59
CA HIS A 74 6.80 -18.38 1.75
C HIS A 74 7.35 -18.22 3.17
N LYS A 75 6.89 -18.88 4.15
CA LYS A 75 7.18 -18.86 5.60
C LYS A 75 8.66 -18.61 6.03
N VAL A 76 9.50 -18.12 5.16
CA VAL A 76 10.93 -17.82 5.40
C VAL A 76 11.12 -16.31 5.40
N LYS A 77 11.79 -15.78 6.43
CA LYS A 77 12.16 -14.36 6.45
C LYS A 77 13.13 -14.06 5.31
N PRO A 78 12.80 -13.22 4.36
CA PRO A 78 13.64 -12.94 3.22
C PRO A 78 14.90 -12.17 3.64
N ALA A 79 16.02 -12.46 3.00
CA ALA A 79 17.25 -11.65 3.12
C ALA A 79 17.04 -10.24 2.52
N GLN A 80 16.13 -10.11 1.57
CA GLN A 80 15.72 -8.89 0.89
C GLN A 80 14.20 -8.73 0.97
N PRO A 81 13.65 -7.50 0.91
CA PRO A 81 12.21 -7.29 0.93
C PRO A 81 11.54 -7.92 -0.29
N ALA A 82 10.42 -8.58 -0.05
CA ALA A 82 9.56 -9.11 -1.11
C ALA A 82 8.54 -8.08 -1.61
N ALA A 83 8.30 -7.02 -0.85
CA ALA A 83 7.41 -5.94 -1.25
C ALA A 83 7.94 -4.55 -0.85
N LEU A 84 7.63 -3.57 -1.71
CA LEU A 84 7.90 -2.16 -1.49
C LEU A 84 6.59 -1.37 -1.61
N VAL A 85 6.33 -0.50 -0.63
CA VAL A 85 5.24 0.47 -0.67
C VAL A 85 5.85 1.87 -0.65
N LEU A 86 5.56 2.69 -1.65
CA LEU A 86 5.97 4.10 -1.70
C LEU A 86 4.80 5.00 -1.27
N THR A 87 5.12 5.98 -0.43
CA THR A 87 4.18 6.97 0.12
C THR A 87 4.79 8.36 0.10
N PRO A 88 3.99 9.44 -0.07
CA PRO A 88 4.52 10.80 -0.22
C PRO A 88 5.24 11.33 1.03
N THR A 89 4.74 11.01 2.21
CA THR A 89 5.20 11.64 3.46
C THR A 89 5.69 10.61 4.48
N ARG A 90 6.49 11.10 5.42
CA ARG A 90 6.96 10.34 6.58
C ARG A 90 5.79 9.80 7.40
N GLU A 91 4.81 10.65 7.66
CA GLU A 91 3.63 10.34 8.48
C GLU A 91 2.84 9.21 7.86
N LEU A 92 2.61 9.27 6.53
CA LEU A 92 1.89 8.20 5.81
C LEU A 92 2.72 6.91 5.77
N ALA A 93 4.04 7.00 5.60
CA ALA A 93 4.90 5.82 5.66
C ALA A 93 4.79 5.08 7.01
N ILE A 94 4.73 5.82 8.10
CA ILE A 94 4.54 5.26 9.45
C ILE A 94 3.14 4.64 9.56
N GLN A 95 2.08 5.35 9.18
CA GLN A 95 0.69 4.88 9.26
C GLN A 95 0.47 3.60 8.44
N VAL A 96 1.00 3.54 7.23
CA VAL A 96 0.91 2.36 6.36
C VAL A 96 1.71 1.20 6.94
N ALA A 97 2.91 1.46 7.48
CA ALA A 97 3.71 0.42 8.12
C ALA A 97 3.03 -0.13 9.38
N GLU A 98 2.42 0.70 10.19
CA GLU A 98 1.62 0.30 11.37
C GLU A 98 0.40 -0.53 10.97
N ALA A 99 -0.30 -0.15 9.90
CA ALA A 99 -1.42 -0.92 9.38
C ALA A 99 -0.97 -2.32 8.91
N LEU A 100 0.09 -2.39 8.09
CA LEU A 100 0.69 -3.65 7.65
C LEU A 100 1.15 -4.52 8.82
N HIS A 101 1.75 -3.90 9.84
CA HIS A 101 2.17 -4.60 11.04
C HIS A 101 0.97 -5.19 11.80
N ARG A 102 -0.09 -4.40 12.03
CA ARG A 102 -1.31 -4.87 12.71
C ARG A 102 -1.98 -6.03 11.97
N TYR A 103 -2.05 -5.97 10.64
CA TYR A 103 -2.65 -7.06 9.85
C TYR A 103 -1.76 -8.30 9.80
N GLY A 104 -0.43 -8.15 9.80
CA GLY A 104 0.53 -9.22 9.56
C GLY A 104 1.26 -9.74 10.78
N GLN A 105 1.12 -9.12 11.97
CA GLN A 105 1.87 -9.47 13.17
C GLN A 105 1.65 -10.94 13.59
N ALA A 106 0.40 -11.38 13.65
CA ALA A 106 0.05 -12.74 14.02
C ALA A 106 0.61 -13.78 13.00
N LEU A 107 0.91 -13.34 11.78
CA LEU A 107 1.46 -14.16 10.69
C LEU A 107 2.98 -14.04 10.58
N GLY A 108 3.63 -13.25 11.46
CA GLY A 108 5.08 -13.07 11.49
C GLY A 108 5.61 -12.09 10.44
N ALA A 109 4.79 -11.18 9.91
CA ALA A 109 5.24 -10.17 8.95
C ALA A 109 6.25 -9.21 9.55
N GLY A 110 7.45 -9.13 8.95
CA GLY A 110 8.43 -8.08 9.23
C GLY A 110 8.19 -6.88 8.32
N VAL A 111 7.82 -5.74 8.88
CA VAL A 111 7.57 -4.47 8.16
C VAL A 111 8.54 -3.42 8.65
N LEU A 112 9.13 -2.64 7.74
CA LEU A 112 10.07 -1.58 8.06
C LEU A 112 9.69 -0.28 7.35
N PRO A 113 9.34 0.80 8.08
CA PRO A 113 9.25 2.13 7.48
C PRO A 113 10.65 2.75 7.32
N ILE A 114 10.91 3.33 6.13
CA ILE A 114 12.11 4.11 5.85
C ILE A 114 11.75 5.49 5.27
N TYR A 115 12.23 6.56 5.90
CA TYR A 115 11.86 7.94 5.55
C TYR A 115 12.94 8.93 5.95
N GLY A 116 12.89 10.11 5.35
CA GLY A 116 13.82 11.21 5.64
C GLY A 116 13.67 11.75 7.06
N GLY A 117 14.74 12.35 7.60
CA GLY A 117 14.75 12.90 8.96
C GLY A 117 14.98 11.89 10.08
N ALA A 118 14.95 10.57 9.80
CA ALA A 118 15.36 9.54 10.73
C ALA A 118 16.82 9.11 10.47
N GLU A 119 17.45 8.52 11.48
CA GLU A 119 18.85 8.08 11.41
C GLU A 119 19.03 6.98 10.35
N PHE A 120 19.84 7.26 9.33
CA PHE A 120 20.10 6.35 8.22
C PHE A 120 20.69 5.00 8.67
N GLY A 121 21.65 5.02 9.59
CA GLY A 121 22.34 3.82 10.07
C GLY A 121 21.40 2.80 10.70
N ARG A 122 20.42 3.25 11.47
CA ARG A 122 19.41 2.36 12.08
C ARG A 122 18.53 1.70 11.03
N GLN A 123 18.11 2.46 10.01
CA GLN A 123 17.31 1.92 8.90
C GLN A 123 18.12 0.90 8.11
N ALA A 124 19.39 1.20 7.76
CA ALA A 124 20.28 0.29 7.06
C ALA A 124 20.54 -1.01 7.86
N GLN A 125 20.73 -0.91 9.18
CA GLN A 125 20.88 -2.08 10.05
C GLN A 125 19.60 -2.93 10.09
N ALA A 126 18.43 -2.31 10.11
CA ALA A 126 17.15 -3.03 10.09
C ALA A 126 16.92 -3.74 8.74
N LEU A 127 17.26 -3.10 7.62
CA LEU A 127 17.25 -3.73 6.29
C LEU A 127 18.19 -4.94 6.24
N LYS A 128 19.40 -4.83 6.77
CA LYS A 128 20.37 -5.94 6.82
C LYS A 128 19.88 -7.15 7.63
N ARG A 129 19.03 -6.94 8.64
CA ARG A 129 18.41 -8.05 9.40
C ARG A 129 17.34 -8.79 8.59
N GLY A 130 16.94 -8.24 7.46
CA GLY A 130 15.89 -8.74 6.58
C GLY A 130 14.48 -8.42 7.09
N VAL A 131 13.64 -7.98 6.16
CA VAL A 131 12.24 -7.66 6.37
C VAL A 131 11.42 -8.14 5.18
N HIS A 132 10.11 -8.38 5.37
CA HIS A 132 9.23 -8.82 4.30
C HIS A 132 8.78 -7.62 3.44
N VAL A 133 8.43 -6.52 4.10
CA VAL A 133 7.87 -5.33 3.46
C VAL A 133 8.64 -4.09 3.89
N VAL A 134 9.01 -3.27 2.92
CA VAL A 134 9.53 -1.91 3.15
C VAL A 134 8.43 -0.91 2.77
N VAL A 135 8.15 0.04 3.66
CA VAL A 135 7.29 1.20 3.38
C VAL A 135 8.17 2.44 3.37
N ALA A 136 8.20 3.21 2.28
CA ALA A 136 9.21 4.22 2.08
C ALA A 136 8.68 5.54 1.51
N THR A 137 9.33 6.64 1.88
CA THR A 137 9.28 7.86 1.06
C THR A 137 10.28 7.75 -0.11
N PRO A 138 9.95 8.24 -1.33
CA PRO A 138 10.77 8.01 -2.52
C PRO A 138 12.23 8.41 -2.35
N GLY A 139 12.51 9.63 -1.91
CA GLY A 139 13.90 10.12 -1.75
C GLY A 139 14.73 9.28 -0.79
N ARG A 140 14.14 8.75 0.33
CA ARG A 140 14.87 7.90 1.26
C ARG A 140 15.06 6.48 0.70
N ALA A 141 14.09 5.95 -0.03
CA ALA A 141 14.25 4.67 -0.72
C ALA A 141 15.42 4.74 -1.73
N LEU A 142 15.47 5.81 -2.52
CA LEU A 142 16.52 6.04 -3.49
C LEU A 142 17.92 6.23 -2.82
N ASP A 143 17.99 6.92 -1.68
CA ASP A 143 19.24 7.06 -0.90
C ASP A 143 19.76 5.68 -0.43
N HIS A 144 18.86 4.81 0.08
CA HIS A 144 19.23 3.45 0.46
C HIS A 144 19.62 2.56 -0.74
N LEU A 145 18.97 2.71 -1.89
CA LEU A 145 19.33 2.03 -3.14
C LEU A 145 20.72 2.45 -3.62
N ARG A 146 21.00 3.76 -3.69
CA ARG A 146 22.31 4.30 -4.13
C ARG A 146 23.46 3.84 -3.23
N ARG A 147 23.20 3.66 -1.94
CA ARG A 147 24.18 3.19 -0.96
C ARG A 147 24.22 1.66 -0.83
N GLY A 148 23.42 0.92 -1.59
CA GLY A 148 23.39 -0.55 -1.58
C GLY A 148 22.82 -1.17 -0.32
N SER A 149 22.22 -0.39 0.59
CA SER A 149 21.61 -0.90 1.82
C SER A 149 20.16 -1.39 1.62
N LEU A 150 19.49 -0.98 0.54
CA LEU A 150 18.23 -1.54 0.04
C LEU A 150 18.52 -2.21 -1.31
N GLN A 151 18.09 -3.44 -1.46
CA GLN A 151 18.14 -4.20 -2.71
C GLN A 151 16.72 -4.60 -3.07
N LEU A 152 16.35 -4.45 -4.34
CA LEU A 152 14.99 -4.71 -4.81
C LEU A 152 14.86 -5.95 -5.71
N ASP A 153 15.96 -6.69 -5.91
CA ASP A 153 16.01 -7.84 -6.83
C ASP A 153 15.00 -8.95 -6.49
N ALA A 154 14.60 -9.06 -5.21
CA ALA A 154 13.63 -10.03 -4.73
C ALA A 154 12.20 -9.47 -4.63
N VAL A 155 11.98 -8.20 -5.00
CA VAL A 155 10.66 -7.56 -4.88
C VAL A 155 9.68 -8.16 -5.89
N GLN A 156 8.59 -8.69 -5.36
CA GLN A 156 7.49 -9.28 -6.13
C GLN A 156 6.31 -8.33 -6.30
N THR A 157 6.17 -7.35 -5.39
CA THR A 157 5.05 -6.40 -5.42
C THR A 157 5.55 -4.99 -5.08
N VAL A 158 5.18 -4.02 -5.90
CA VAL A 158 5.36 -2.60 -5.62
C VAL A 158 3.99 -1.92 -5.54
N VAL A 159 3.79 -1.12 -4.51
CA VAL A 159 2.60 -0.28 -4.34
C VAL A 159 3.02 1.19 -4.34
N LEU A 160 2.35 2.01 -5.14
CA LEU A 160 2.41 3.46 -5.07
C LEU A 160 1.12 3.95 -4.41
N ASP A 161 1.18 4.44 -3.16
CA ASP A 161 0.01 4.99 -2.47
C ASP A 161 0.07 6.52 -2.46
N GLU A 162 -1.07 7.16 -2.75
CA GLU A 162 -1.18 8.61 -2.95
C GLU A 162 -0.19 9.13 -4.02
N ALA A 163 -0.21 8.45 -5.17
CA ALA A 163 0.73 8.72 -6.26
C ALA A 163 0.64 10.15 -6.80
N ASP A 164 -0.56 10.74 -6.85
CA ASP A 164 -0.75 12.15 -7.25
C ASP A 164 -0.01 13.10 -6.30
N GLU A 165 -0.06 12.88 -5.00
CA GLU A 165 0.65 13.70 -4.02
C GLU A 165 2.17 13.55 -4.17
N MET A 166 2.67 12.33 -4.40
CA MET A 166 4.10 12.13 -4.67
C MET A 166 4.59 12.92 -5.89
N LEU A 167 3.79 12.97 -6.97
CA LEU A 167 4.15 13.76 -8.15
C LEU A 167 4.05 15.26 -7.91
N ASP A 168 3.09 15.71 -7.12
CA ASP A 168 2.96 17.13 -6.75
C ASP A 168 4.13 17.60 -5.88
N MET A 169 4.70 16.70 -5.07
CA MET A 169 5.92 16.93 -4.30
C MET A 169 7.22 16.83 -5.12
N GLY A 170 7.16 16.50 -6.42
CA GLY A 170 8.32 16.46 -7.31
C GLY A 170 9.07 15.12 -7.34
N PHE A 171 8.52 14.02 -6.79
CA PHE A 171 9.18 12.71 -6.74
C PHE A 171 9.08 11.89 -8.03
N ALA A 172 8.70 12.49 -9.16
CA ALA A 172 8.52 11.75 -10.42
C ALA A 172 9.79 10.98 -10.83
N GLU A 173 10.95 11.64 -10.83
CA GLU A 173 12.23 11.03 -11.20
C GLU A 173 12.67 9.95 -10.21
N ASP A 174 12.48 10.19 -8.91
CA ASP A 174 12.81 9.21 -7.87
C ASP A 174 11.98 7.92 -8.02
N ILE A 175 10.69 8.06 -8.28
CA ILE A 175 9.78 6.93 -8.52
C ILE A 175 10.22 6.14 -9.75
N GLU A 176 10.54 6.80 -10.85
CA GLU A 176 11.03 6.17 -12.08
C GLU A 176 12.31 5.35 -11.82
N LEU A 177 13.28 5.92 -11.11
CA LEU A 177 14.54 5.23 -10.77
C LEU A 177 14.29 4.02 -9.86
N ILE A 178 13.41 4.14 -8.87
CA ILE A 178 13.07 3.05 -7.96
C ILE A 178 12.36 1.91 -8.71
N LEU A 179 11.39 2.25 -9.57
CA LEU A 179 10.67 1.26 -10.37
C LEU A 179 11.58 0.56 -11.38
N ALA A 180 12.56 1.27 -11.95
CA ALA A 180 13.56 0.69 -12.85
C ALA A 180 14.53 -0.27 -12.13
N ALA A 181 14.77 -0.08 -10.83
CA ALA A 181 15.61 -0.95 -10.02
C ALA A 181 14.90 -2.23 -9.53
N ALA A 182 13.58 -2.30 -9.63
CA ALA A 182 12.81 -3.48 -9.25
C ALA A 182 12.56 -4.40 -10.46
N PRO A 183 12.39 -5.74 -10.26
CA PRO A 183 12.16 -6.67 -11.37
C PRO A 183 10.99 -6.27 -12.27
N ALA A 184 11.15 -6.46 -13.59
CA ALA A 184 10.08 -6.19 -14.55
C ALA A 184 8.88 -7.15 -14.39
N THR A 185 9.10 -8.31 -13.77
CA THR A 185 8.06 -9.34 -13.50
C THR A 185 7.25 -9.07 -12.24
N ARG A 186 7.56 -7.98 -11.51
CA ARG A 186 6.81 -7.62 -10.31
C ARG A 186 5.35 -7.30 -10.63
N GLN A 187 4.49 -7.46 -9.65
CA GLN A 187 3.16 -6.85 -9.66
C GLN A 187 3.27 -5.38 -9.24
N THR A 188 2.57 -4.48 -9.92
CA THR A 188 2.51 -3.06 -9.57
C THR A 188 1.07 -2.63 -9.29
N ALA A 189 0.83 -2.01 -8.13
CA ALA A 189 -0.45 -1.40 -7.79
C ALA A 189 -0.26 0.10 -7.57
N LEU A 190 -1.03 0.92 -8.26
CA LEU A 190 -1.02 2.37 -8.12
C LEU A 190 -2.36 2.85 -7.59
N PHE A 191 -2.33 3.52 -6.43
CA PHE A 191 -3.49 4.15 -5.82
C PHE A 191 -3.31 5.67 -5.81
N SER A 192 -4.38 6.37 -6.20
CA SER A 192 -4.39 7.82 -6.29
C SER A 192 -5.80 8.37 -6.02
N ALA A 193 -5.92 9.58 -5.51
CA ALA A 193 -7.21 10.25 -5.39
C ALA A 193 -7.66 10.85 -6.73
N THR A 194 -6.70 11.23 -7.57
CA THR A 194 -6.92 11.84 -8.89
C THR A 194 -6.08 11.12 -9.95
N LEU A 195 -6.48 11.21 -11.22
CA LEU A 195 -5.75 10.62 -12.36
C LEU A 195 -5.36 11.71 -13.37
N PRO A 196 -4.48 12.67 -13.02
CA PRO A 196 -3.98 13.63 -13.99
C PRO A 196 -3.11 12.92 -15.05
N PRO A 197 -2.84 13.55 -16.21
CA PRO A 197 -2.08 12.94 -17.32
C PRO A 197 -0.73 12.34 -16.90
N ARG A 198 -0.03 12.95 -15.93
CA ARG A 198 1.25 12.42 -15.40
C ARG A 198 1.09 11.09 -14.66
N ILE A 199 0.02 10.88 -13.90
CA ILE A 199 -0.27 9.60 -13.24
C ILE A 199 -0.59 8.55 -14.30
N VAL A 200 -1.40 8.91 -15.30
CA VAL A 200 -1.72 8.01 -16.41
C VAL A 200 -0.45 7.61 -17.19
N ALA A 201 0.49 8.53 -17.38
CA ALA A 201 1.77 8.25 -18.03
C ALA A 201 2.60 7.22 -17.24
N ILE A 202 2.73 7.39 -15.91
CA ILE A 202 3.41 6.41 -15.04
C ILE A 202 2.69 5.06 -15.09
N ALA A 203 1.37 5.05 -14.98
CA ALA A 203 0.59 3.81 -15.05
C ALA A 203 0.80 3.07 -16.39
N ASN A 204 0.74 3.77 -17.50
CA ASN A 204 0.95 3.17 -18.83
C ASN A 204 2.37 2.64 -19.04
N LYS A 205 3.37 3.24 -18.39
CA LYS A 205 4.77 2.83 -18.50
C LYS A 205 5.13 1.63 -17.61
N HIS A 206 4.57 1.56 -16.41
CA HIS A 206 5.03 0.64 -15.36
C HIS A 206 4.02 -0.44 -14.97
N LEU A 207 2.76 -0.35 -15.40
CA LEU A 207 1.74 -1.36 -15.15
C LEU A 207 1.47 -2.17 -16.42
N CYS A 208 1.34 -3.49 -16.26
CA CYS A 208 1.04 -4.42 -17.36
C CYS A 208 -0.44 -4.81 -17.29
N ASP A 209 -1.23 -4.41 -18.29
CA ASP A 209 -2.68 -4.68 -18.39
C ASP A 209 -3.43 -4.53 -17.05
N PRO A 210 -3.39 -3.33 -16.41
CA PRO A 210 -3.91 -3.15 -15.08
C PRO A 210 -5.42 -3.24 -15.00
N VAL A 211 -5.92 -3.88 -13.94
CA VAL A 211 -7.33 -3.76 -13.56
C VAL A 211 -7.58 -2.33 -13.06
N ARG A 212 -8.55 -1.64 -13.67
CA ARG A 212 -8.93 -0.28 -13.29
C ARG A 212 -10.09 -0.30 -12.30
N VAL A 213 -9.84 0.20 -11.10
CA VAL A 213 -10.85 0.32 -10.04
C VAL A 213 -11.11 1.79 -9.75
N LEU A 214 -12.26 2.27 -10.16
CA LEU A 214 -12.67 3.66 -9.98
C LEU A 214 -13.80 3.70 -8.95
N ILE A 215 -13.55 4.35 -7.82
CA ILE A 215 -14.55 4.61 -6.79
C ILE A 215 -14.95 6.08 -6.89
N ALA A 216 -16.12 6.33 -7.40
CA ALA A 216 -16.66 7.70 -7.50
C ALA A 216 -16.79 8.32 -6.09
N ARG A 217 -16.45 9.60 -5.98
CA ARG A 217 -16.86 10.36 -4.80
C ARG A 217 -18.38 10.36 -4.76
N GLU A 218 -18.97 9.94 -3.64
CA GLU A 218 -20.40 10.15 -3.41
C GLU A 218 -20.70 11.63 -3.59
N LYS A 219 -21.46 11.96 -4.63
CA LYS A 219 -22.02 13.31 -4.73
C LYS A 219 -23.01 13.44 -3.57
N PRO A 220 -22.94 14.51 -2.76
CA PRO A 220 -24.01 14.79 -1.80
C PRO A 220 -25.34 14.76 -2.53
N ALA A 221 -26.35 14.12 -1.95
CA ALA A 221 -27.70 14.15 -2.50
C ALA A 221 -28.09 15.61 -2.73
N ALA A 222 -28.76 15.90 -3.85
CA ALA A 222 -29.23 17.24 -4.16
C ALA A 222 -30.09 17.76 -2.96
N GLY A 223 -29.64 18.85 -2.31
CA GLY A 223 -30.27 19.40 -1.10
C GLY A 223 -29.71 18.91 0.23
N ALA A 224 -28.70 18.02 0.26
CA ALA A 224 -28.02 17.69 1.51
C ALA A 224 -27.18 18.88 2.00
N ALA A 225 -27.30 19.22 3.28
CA ALA A 225 -26.45 20.24 3.91
C ALA A 225 -24.95 19.85 3.75
N PRO A 226 -24.06 20.82 3.50
CA PRO A 226 -22.65 20.53 3.38
C PRO A 226 -22.14 19.84 4.66
N ARG A 227 -21.41 18.72 4.52
CA ARG A 227 -20.85 17.95 5.65
C ARG A 227 -19.83 18.76 6.47
N VAL A 228 -19.34 19.88 5.92
CA VAL A 228 -18.41 20.81 6.57
C VAL A 228 -18.91 22.23 6.36
N ARG A 229 -19.13 22.96 7.45
CA ARG A 229 -19.39 24.39 7.44
C ARG A 229 -18.07 25.13 7.64
N GLN A 230 -17.65 25.89 6.66
CA GLN A 230 -16.46 26.75 6.77
C GLN A 230 -16.90 28.16 7.17
N THR A 231 -16.26 28.75 8.18
CA THR A 231 -16.47 30.12 8.60
C THR A 231 -15.14 30.85 8.59
N ALA A 232 -15.04 31.92 7.79
CA ALA A 232 -13.87 32.78 7.78
C ALA A 232 -14.08 33.95 8.72
N TYR A 233 -13.12 34.24 9.60
CA TYR A 233 -13.10 35.41 10.44
C TYR A 233 -12.04 36.38 9.91
N VAL A 234 -12.44 37.62 9.64
CA VAL A 234 -11.49 38.70 9.34
C VAL A 234 -11.12 39.34 10.69
N VAL A 235 -9.85 39.25 11.06
CA VAL A 235 -9.29 39.91 12.25
C VAL A 235 -8.69 41.23 11.77
N GLN A 236 -9.09 42.35 12.41
CA GLN A 236 -8.53 43.68 12.17
C GLN A 236 -7.21 43.85 12.92
#